data_507fe31672a906e11077b94c5926ec6f
#
_entry.id   507fe31672a906e11077b94c5926ec6f
#
_cell.length_a   1.000
_cell.length_b   1.000
_cell.length_c   1.000
_cell.angle_alpha   90.00
_cell.angle_beta   90.00
_cell.angle_gamma   90.00
#
_symmetry.space_group_name_H-M   'P 1'
#
loop_
_entity.id
_entity.type
_entity.pdbx_description
1 polymer ?
#
loop_
_entity_poly.entity_id
_entity_poly.type
_entity_poly.pdbx_seq_one_letter_code
_entity_poly.pdbx_strand_id
1 'polypeptide(L)'
;FRFAGKTLRAGQETEFFLVMGIEENIKTIRNIFSKLDSPEKIKKSFEDTKIYWSNYLSGLNFDFKDNDYNNWLVWVKLQPTLRKLFGCSFLPHFDYGKGGRGWRGLWQDALALLLTENSKAKALILHNFKGVRVDGSNATVITSKGEFIPDRNRIGRVWMDHGIWPYLTLSSYIHKNDDLKILLEELPYFRDCQLKRAKEIDTNFKQTDSLLRTKSGKIYKGSVLEHLLIQTVVQFFNVGKHNAVKLENADWNDGLDMAAENGESVAFSFMYAHNLAGICNLLKKLGEKTRTVHLLKELKILFNGLDKQADYSDYRKKQQKLNEYLEKSKNISGEKVKIDINELINDLQQKANH
;
A
#
# COMPACT_ATOMS: atom_id res chain seq x y z
N PHE A 1 -29.58 -18.16 -27.30
CA PHE A 1 -30.29 -17.08 -28.06
C PHE A 1 -30.69 -17.60 -29.43
N ARG A 2 -31.87 -17.20 -29.91
CA ARG A 2 -32.36 -17.52 -31.25
C ARG A 2 -32.75 -16.24 -31.94
N PHE A 3 -32.08 -15.93 -33.04
CA PHE A 3 -32.44 -14.80 -33.91
C PHE A 3 -33.56 -15.22 -34.87
N ALA A 4 -34.37 -14.24 -35.27
CA ALA A 4 -35.38 -14.47 -36.31
C ALA A 4 -34.69 -14.87 -37.62
N GLY A 5 -35.26 -15.83 -38.32
CA GLY A 5 -34.73 -16.28 -39.61
C GLY A 5 -34.74 -15.11 -40.63
N LYS A 6 -33.65 -14.96 -41.36
CA LYS A 6 -33.50 -13.99 -42.45
C LYS A 6 -33.06 -14.74 -43.70
N THR A 7 -33.69 -14.42 -44.84
CA THR A 7 -33.24 -14.87 -46.14
C THR A 7 -32.25 -13.86 -46.72
N LEU A 8 -31.02 -14.27 -47.02
CA LEU A 8 -29.99 -13.45 -47.58
C LEU A 8 -29.81 -13.79 -49.08
N ARG A 9 -29.63 -12.75 -49.89
CA ARG A 9 -29.21 -12.90 -51.29
C ARG A 9 -27.70 -13.12 -51.34
N ALA A 10 -27.23 -13.64 -52.49
CA ALA A 10 -25.79 -13.80 -52.70
C ALA A 10 -25.04 -12.43 -52.50
N GLY A 11 -23.99 -12.44 -51.66
CA GLY A 11 -23.23 -11.23 -51.34
C GLY A 11 -23.88 -10.31 -50.27
N GLN A 12 -25.08 -10.63 -49.77
CA GLN A 12 -25.74 -9.88 -48.71
C GLN A 12 -25.30 -10.36 -47.34
N GLU A 13 -24.96 -9.42 -46.43
CA GLU A 13 -24.59 -9.68 -45.05
C GLU A 13 -25.68 -9.19 -44.11
N THR A 14 -25.71 -9.77 -42.91
CA THR A 14 -26.54 -9.29 -41.79
C THR A 14 -25.77 -9.39 -40.49
N GLU A 15 -25.89 -8.38 -39.69
CA GLU A 15 -25.26 -8.31 -38.37
C GLU A 15 -26.31 -8.47 -37.28
N PHE A 16 -25.89 -9.11 -36.19
CA PHE A 16 -26.64 -9.19 -34.96
C PHE A 16 -25.79 -8.68 -33.81
N PHE A 17 -26.39 -7.90 -32.95
CA PHE A 17 -25.73 -7.36 -31.76
C PHE A 17 -26.36 -7.94 -30.50
N LEU A 18 -25.51 -8.36 -29.58
CA LEU A 18 -25.93 -8.87 -28.28
C LEU A 18 -25.22 -8.05 -27.20
N VAL A 19 -26.00 -7.41 -26.32
CA VAL A 19 -25.47 -6.72 -25.13
C VAL A 19 -25.77 -7.56 -23.91
N MET A 20 -24.72 -7.97 -23.21
CA MET A 20 -24.80 -8.74 -21.96
C MET A 20 -24.04 -8.02 -20.85
N GLY A 21 -24.58 -8.05 -19.63
CA GLY A 21 -23.95 -7.49 -18.45
C GLY A 21 -24.62 -7.97 -17.18
N ILE A 22 -23.97 -7.73 -16.05
CA ILE A 22 -24.50 -7.99 -14.71
C ILE A 22 -24.37 -6.70 -13.92
N GLU A 23 -25.46 -6.27 -13.31
CA GLU A 23 -25.51 -5.06 -12.49
C GLU A 23 -26.61 -5.24 -11.43
N GLU A 24 -26.36 -4.79 -10.20
CA GLU A 24 -27.33 -4.92 -9.10
C GLU A 24 -28.46 -3.90 -9.18
N ASN A 25 -28.21 -2.73 -9.80
CA ASN A 25 -29.14 -1.61 -9.84
C ASN A 25 -29.88 -1.52 -11.17
N ILE A 26 -31.21 -1.72 -11.13
CA ILE A 26 -32.06 -1.67 -12.31
C ILE A 26 -32.01 -0.32 -13.07
N LYS A 27 -31.81 0.79 -12.37
CA LYS A 27 -31.67 2.11 -13.01
C LYS A 27 -30.38 2.18 -13.83
N THR A 28 -29.29 1.62 -13.30
CA THR A 28 -28.00 1.52 -14.00
C THR A 28 -28.16 0.64 -15.25
N ILE A 29 -28.83 -0.51 -15.13
CA ILE A 29 -29.13 -1.38 -16.28
C ILE A 29 -29.87 -0.60 -17.37
N ARG A 30 -30.97 0.08 -17.04
CA ARG A 30 -31.74 0.87 -18.01
C ARG A 30 -30.91 1.97 -18.68
N ASN A 31 -30.06 2.66 -17.91
CA ASN A 31 -29.18 3.69 -18.44
C ASN A 31 -28.12 3.12 -19.40
N ILE A 32 -27.55 1.94 -19.11
CA ILE A 32 -26.63 1.27 -20.02
C ILE A 32 -27.35 0.86 -21.32
N PHE A 33 -28.52 0.23 -21.20
CA PHE A 33 -29.28 -0.16 -22.36
C PHE A 33 -29.68 1.02 -23.25
N SER A 34 -30.10 2.15 -22.69
CA SER A 34 -30.43 3.34 -23.48
C SER A 34 -29.23 3.94 -24.24
N LYS A 35 -28.01 3.65 -23.79
CA LYS A 35 -26.76 4.04 -24.48
C LYS A 35 -26.33 3.07 -25.57
N LEU A 36 -26.89 1.85 -25.59
CA LEU A 36 -26.54 0.75 -26.49
C LEU A 36 -27.78 0.20 -27.21
N ASP A 37 -28.81 1.02 -27.42
CA ASP A 37 -30.11 0.61 -27.94
C ASP A 37 -30.19 0.55 -29.48
N SER A 38 -29.10 0.87 -30.19
CA SER A 38 -29.01 0.75 -31.64
C SER A 38 -27.66 0.22 -32.11
N PRO A 39 -27.60 -0.41 -33.30
CA PRO A 39 -26.34 -0.86 -33.90
C PRO A 39 -25.27 0.20 -33.98
N GLU A 40 -25.64 1.44 -34.34
CA GLU A 40 -24.75 2.58 -34.48
C GLU A 40 -24.12 2.96 -33.12
N LYS A 41 -24.94 3.00 -32.07
CA LYS A 41 -24.46 3.29 -30.71
C LYS A 41 -23.52 2.21 -30.19
N ILE A 42 -23.80 0.94 -30.49
CA ILE A 42 -22.95 -0.19 -30.12
C ILE A 42 -21.60 -0.11 -30.85
N LYS A 43 -21.61 0.11 -32.17
CA LYS A 43 -20.39 0.28 -32.97
C LYS A 43 -19.58 1.47 -32.49
N LYS A 44 -20.24 2.60 -32.23
CA LYS A 44 -19.56 3.78 -31.66
C LYS A 44 -18.92 3.47 -30.29
N SER A 45 -19.66 2.83 -29.39
CA SER A 45 -19.12 2.47 -28.08
C SER A 45 -17.91 1.53 -28.17
N PHE A 46 -17.90 0.64 -29.14
CA PHE A 46 -16.75 -0.24 -29.41
C PHE A 46 -15.52 0.56 -29.89
N GLU A 47 -15.72 1.47 -30.87
CA GLU A 47 -14.63 2.32 -31.35
C GLU A 47 -14.13 3.30 -30.28
N ASP A 48 -15.04 3.93 -29.51
CA ASP A 48 -14.68 4.79 -28.37
C ASP A 48 -13.83 4.01 -27.33
N THR A 49 -14.15 2.73 -27.09
CA THR A 49 -13.40 1.85 -26.19
C THR A 49 -11.99 1.57 -26.74
N LYS A 50 -11.85 1.30 -28.03
CA LYS A 50 -10.52 1.11 -28.64
C LYS A 50 -9.66 2.37 -28.52
N ILE A 51 -10.25 3.54 -28.82
CA ILE A 51 -9.57 4.83 -28.70
C ILE A 51 -9.15 5.09 -27.25
N TYR A 52 -10.04 4.82 -26.29
CA TYR A 52 -9.73 4.97 -24.87
C TYR A 52 -8.50 4.14 -24.46
N TRP A 53 -8.49 2.84 -24.78
CA TRP A 53 -7.38 1.97 -24.42
C TRP A 53 -6.09 2.29 -25.17
N SER A 54 -6.18 2.67 -26.45
CA SER A 54 -5.04 3.13 -27.22
C SER A 54 -4.39 4.37 -26.60
N ASN A 55 -5.19 5.36 -26.26
CA ASN A 55 -4.72 6.58 -25.60
C ASN A 55 -4.14 6.29 -24.21
N TYR A 56 -4.80 5.42 -23.44
CA TYR A 56 -4.33 5.02 -22.12
C TYR A 56 -2.96 4.37 -22.19
N LEU A 57 -2.76 3.46 -23.13
CA LEU A 57 -1.51 2.71 -23.29
C LEU A 57 -0.39 3.51 -23.97
N SER A 58 -0.71 4.60 -24.64
CA SER A 58 0.28 5.44 -25.35
C SER A 58 1.15 6.29 -24.42
N GLY A 59 0.77 6.44 -23.15
CA GLY A 59 1.50 7.27 -22.17
C GLY A 59 2.94 6.80 -21.86
N LEU A 60 3.25 5.55 -22.13
CA LEU A 60 4.59 4.97 -22.02
C LEU A 60 4.79 3.99 -23.17
N ASN A 61 5.70 4.30 -24.07
CA ASN A 61 6.03 3.45 -25.20
C ASN A 61 7.43 2.87 -25.07
N PHE A 62 7.57 1.61 -25.47
CA PHE A 62 8.83 0.93 -25.64
C PHE A 62 8.99 0.60 -27.12
N ASP A 63 10.19 0.83 -27.62
CA ASP A 63 10.54 0.51 -28.99
C ASP A 63 11.81 -0.35 -29.00
N PHE A 64 11.61 -1.64 -29.00
CA PHE A 64 12.66 -2.66 -29.20
C PHE A 64 12.58 -3.18 -30.64
N LYS A 65 13.66 -3.75 -31.13
CA LYS A 65 13.68 -4.37 -32.47
C LYS A 65 12.81 -5.61 -32.60
N ASP A 66 12.28 -6.10 -31.48
CA ASP A 66 11.44 -7.29 -31.37
C ASP A 66 9.98 -6.85 -31.15
N ASN A 67 9.13 -7.06 -32.15
CA ASN A 67 7.72 -6.70 -32.11
C ASN A 67 6.92 -7.53 -31.10
N ASP A 68 7.26 -8.80 -30.90
CA ASP A 68 6.57 -9.66 -29.94
C ASP A 68 6.84 -9.18 -28.52
N TYR A 69 8.08 -8.78 -28.26
CA TYR A 69 8.45 -8.18 -26.97
C TYR A 69 7.76 -6.83 -26.74
N ASN A 70 7.67 -5.97 -27.74
CA ASN A 70 6.91 -4.72 -27.66
C ASN A 70 5.43 -4.97 -27.33
N ASN A 71 4.79 -5.92 -28.00
CA ASN A 71 3.40 -6.30 -27.75
C ASN A 71 3.21 -6.87 -26.34
N TRP A 72 4.15 -7.67 -25.87
CA TRP A 72 4.13 -8.18 -24.50
C TRP A 72 4.24 -7.06 -23.45
N LEU A 73 5.08 -6.06 -23.69
CA LEU A 73 5.18 -4.88 -22.79
C LEU A 73 3.90 -4.06 -22.75
N VAL A 74 3.14 -3.96 -23.86
CA VAL A 74 1.81 -3.35 -23.85
C VAL A 74 0.89 -4.10 -22.89
N TRP A 75 0.89 -5.44 -22.93
CA TRP A 75 0.14 -6.28 -22.00
C TRP A 75 0.59 -6.07 -20.55
N VAL A 76 1.89 -6.04 -20.28
CA VAL A 76 2.45 -5.81 -18.93
C VAL A 76 2.01 -4.46 -18.38
N LYS A 77 2.01 -3.39 -19.17
CA LYS A 77 1.53 -2.06 -18.74
C LYS A 77 0.06 -2.04 -18.32
N LEU A 78 -0.75 -2.89 -18.94
CA LEU A 78 -2.18 -2.97 -18.65
C LEU A 78 -2.49 -3.66 -17.31
N GLN A 79 -1.63 -4.58 -16.86
CA GLN A 79 -1.87 -5.44 -15.70
C GLN A 79 -2.23 -4.66 -14.41
N PRO A 80 -1.50 -3.61 -13.99
CA PRO A 80 -1.81 -2.87 -12.77
C PRO A 80 -3.20 -2.24 -12.80
N THR A 81 -3.64 -1.79 -13.97
CA THR A 81 -4.99 -1.22 -14.14
C THR A 81 -6.08 -2.29 -14.02
N LEU A 82 -5.88 -3.44 -14.63
CA LEU A 82 -6.81 -4.56 -14.49
C LEU A 82 -6.89 -5.04 -13.04
N ARG A 83 -5.76 -5.13 -12.35
CA ARG A 83 -5.72 -5.46 -10.91
C ARG A 83 -6.48 -4.43 -10.07
N LYS A 84 -6.36 -3.14 -10.40
CA LYS A 84 -7.13 -2.08 -9.73
C LYS A 84 -8.64 -2.23 -9.95
N LEU A 85 -9.06 -2.64 -11.15
CA LEU A 85 -10.48 -2.79 -11.50
C LEU A 85 -11.08 -4.07 -10.89
N PHE A 86 -10.37 -5.18 -10.95
CA PHE A 86 -10.86 -6.51 -10.60
C PHE A 86 -10.38 -7.04 -9.24
N GLY A 87 -9.55 -6.30 -8.53
CA GLY A 87 -8.97 -6.70 -7.24
C GLY A 87 -7.57 -7.29 -7.36
N CYS A 88 -7.15 -8.02 -6.33
CA CYS A 88 -5.76 -8.42 -6.18
C CYS A 88 -5.27 -9.51 -7.13
N SER A 89 -6.15 -10.11 -7.93
CA SER A 89 -5.75 -11.17 -8.86
C SER A 89 -6.76 -11.31 -9.99
N PHE A 90 -6.27 -11.80 -11.14
CA PHE A 90 -7.11 -12.22 -12.28
C PHE A 90 -7.77 -13.59 -12.08
N LEU A 91 -7.28 -14.37 -11.13
CA LEU A 91 -7.88 -15.64 -10.81
C LEU A 91 -9.13 -15.39 -9.98
N PRO A 92 -10.23 -16.15 -10.23
CA PRO A 92 -11.39 -16.07 -9.37
C PRO A 92 -10.99 -16.50 -7.96
N HIS A 93 -10.90 -15.54 -7.06
CA HIS A 93 -10.60 -15.81 -5.67
C HIS A 93 -11.87 -16.16 -4.94
N PHE A 94 -12.15 -17.41 -4.84
CA PHE A 94 -13.23 -17.93 -4.03
C PHE A 94 -13.09 -17.50 -2.57
N ASP A 95 -11.87 -17.44 -2.06
CA ASP A 95 -11.56 -17.04 -0.69
C ASP A 95 -11.71 -15.55 -0.44
N TYR A 96 -11.46 -14.75 -1.44
CA TYR A 96 -11.53 -13.29 -1.36
C TYR A 96 -12.81 -12.74 -1.99
N GLY A 97 -13.74 -13.58 -2.38
CA GLY A 97 -14.99 -13.37 -3.11
C GLY A 97 -15.67 -11.99 -3.14
N LYS A 98 -15.06 -10.98 -2.55
CA LYS A 98 -15.52 -9.60 -2.49
C LYS A 98 -14.57 -8.62 -3.16
N GLY A 99 -13.59 -9.09 -3.93
CA GLY A 99 -12.63 -8.25 -4.65
C GLY A 99 -11.83 -7.37 -3.70
N GLY A 100 -10.77 -7.90 -3.14
CA GLY A 100 -9.85 -7.13 -2.32
C GLY A 100 -8.44 -7.12 -2.92
N ARG A 101 -7.59 -6.21 -2.48
CA ARG A 101 -6.17 -6.16 -2.85
C ARG A 101 -5.31 -6.33 -1.61
N GLY A 102 -4.30 -7.21 -1.68
CA GLY A 102 -3.34 -7.38 -0.61
C GLY A 102 -2.45 -6.14 -0.45
N TRP A 103 -1.94 -5.93 0.74
CA TRP A 103 -1.12 -4.76 1.09
C TRP A 103 0.08 -4.55 0.15
N ARG A 104 0.85 -5.59 -0.12
CA ARG A 104 1.97 -5.53 -1.05
C ARG A 104 1.53 -5.09 -2.44
N GLY A 105 0.46 -5.70 -2.97
CA GLY A 105 -0.09 -5.36 -4.28
C GLY A 105 -0.54 -3.91 -4.40
N LEU A 106 -1.08 -3.30 -3.32
CA LEU A 106 -1.47 -1.89 -3.31
C LEU A 106 -0.30 -0.96 -3.65
N TRP A 107 0.88 -1.23 -3.10
CA TRP A 107 2.06 -0.40 -3.30
C TRP A 107 2.75 -0.71 -4.62
N GLN A 108 2.88 -1.98 -4.98
CA GLN A 108 3.48 -2.41 -6.25
C GLN A 108 2.67 -1.94 -7.47
N ASP A 109 1.35 -2.03 -7.40
CA ASP A 109 0.47 -1.51 -8.45
C ASP A 109 0.58 0.02 -8.56
N ALA A 110 0.73 0.72 -7.43
CA ALA A 110 0.95 2.16 -7.44
C ALA A 110 2.26 2.56 -8.13
N LEU A 111 3.35 1.77 -8.01
CA LEU A 111 4.60 1.99 -8.76
C LEU A 111 4.35 1.99 -10.28
N ALA A 112 3.59 1.03 -10.77
CA ALA A 112 3.27 0.97 -12.19
C ALA A 112 2.31 2.09 -12.63
N LEU A 113 1.33 2.45 -11.78
CA LEU A 113 0.41 3.57 -12.04
C LEU A 113 1.13 4.93 -12.09
N LEU A 114 2.26 5.09 -11.41
CA LEU A 114 3.10 6.29 -11.57
C LEU A 114 3.51 6.53 -13.03
N LEU A 115 3.66 5.47 -13.81
CA LEU A 115 4.03 5.58 -15.23
C LEU A 115 2.84 5.87 -16.14
N THR A 116 1.66 5.38 -15.81
CA THR A 116 0.47 5.40 -16.69
C THR A 116 -0.63 6.37 -16.26
N GLU A 117 -0.89 6.49 -14.96
CA GLU A 117 -1.97 7.32 -14.38
C GLU A 117 -1.48 8.22 -13.23
N ASN A 118 -0.40 8.94 -13.45
CA ASN A 118 0.27 9.71 -12.39
C ASN A 118 -0.65 10.66 -11.61
N SER A 119 -1.65 11.26 -12.26
CA SER A 119 -2.61 12.16 -11.60
C SER A 119 -3.42 11.51 -10.48
N LYS A 120 -3.61 10.19 -10.53
CA LYS A 120 -4.33 9.42 -9.51
C LYS A 120 -3.42 8.84 -8.43
N ALA A 121 -2.11 8.83 -8.67
CA ALA A 121 -1.15 8.17 -7.78
C ALA A 121 -1.12 8.80 -6.39
N LYS A 122 -1.14 10.13 -6.28
CA LYS A 122 -1.14 10.83 -4.98
C LYS A 122 -2.30 10.38 -4.09
N ALA A 123 -3.51 10.41 -4.62
CA ALA A 123 -4.71 10.05 -3.86
C ALA A 123 -4.65 8.58 -3.39
N LEU A 124 -4.16 7.68 -4.25
CA LEU A 124 -3.99 6.27 -3.91
C LEU A 124 -2.93 6.07 -2.82
N ILE A 125 -1.77 6.72 -2.92
CA ILE A 125 -0.70 6.64 -1.92
C ILE A 125 -1.20 7.15 -0.56
N LEU A 126 -1.85 8.31 -0.52
CA LEU A 126 -2.43 8.85 0.71
C LEU A 126 -3.50 7.93 1.30
N HIS A 127 -4.32 7.32 0.43
CA HIS A 127 -5.30 6.34 0.90
C HIS A 127 -4.63 5.11 1.50
N ASN A 128 -3.61 4.56 0.85
CA ASN A 128 -2.89 3.38 1.31
C ASN A 128 -2.25 3.58 2.70
N PHE A 129 -1.68 4.75 2.96
CA PHE A 129 -1.10 5.05 4.29
C PHE A 129 -2.12 4.99 5.43
N LYS A 130 -3.40 5.22 5.17
CA LYS A 130 -4.45 5.08 6.21
C LYS A 130 -4.61 3.65 6.74
N GLY A 131 -4.07 2.66 6.04
CA GLY A 131 -4.05 1.26 6.49
C GLY A 131 -2.91 0.91 7.44
N VAL A 132 -2.01 1.83 7.77
CA VAL A 132 -0.91 1.63 8.71
C VAL A 132 -1.44 1.65 10.14
N ARG A 133 -1.00 0.71 10.98
CA ARG A 133 -1.21 0.75 12.44
C ARG A 133 -0.05 1.44 13.14
N VAL A 134 -0.35 2.06 14.26
CA VAL A 134 0.66 2.76 15.08
C VAL A 134 1.75 1.83 15.63
N ASP A 135 1.53 0.54 15.68
CA ASP A 135 2.53 -0.47 16.08
C ASP A 135 3.49 -0.89 14.95
N GLY A 136 3.45 -0.21 13.81
CA GLY A 136 4.29 -0.46 12.63
C GLY A 136 3.82 -1.62 11.76
N SER A 137 2.71 -2.29 12.12
CA SER A 137 2.03 -3.22 11.25
C SER A 137 1.01 -2.49 10.35
N ASN A 138 0.21 -3.22 9.60
CA ASN A 138 -0.79 -2.65 8.71
C ASN A 138 -1.98 -3.60 8.53
N ALA A 139 -3.04 -3.08 7.96
CA ALA A 139 -4.12 -3.90 7.42
C ALA A 139 -3.59 -4.80 6.30
N THR A 140 -4.12 -6.00 6.17
CA THR A 140 -3.62 -6.99 5.20
C THR A 140 -4.27 -6.82 3.84
N VAL A 141 -5.54 -6.44 3.81
CA VAL A 141 -6.35 -6.32 2.60
C VAL A 141 -7.11 -5.00 2.58
N ILE A 142 -7.27 -4.43 1.39
CA ILE A 142 -8.25 -3.38 1.12
C ILE A 142 -9.38 -3.94 0.26
N THR A 143 -10.63 -3.70 0.65
CA THR A 143 -11.82 -4.14 -0.10
C THR A 143 -12.01 -3.30 -1.37
N SER A 144 -12.92 -3.74 -2.25
CA SER A 144 -13.33 -2.98 -3.43
C SER A 144 -13.97 -1.62 -3.09
N LYS A 145 -14.50 -1.47 -1.87
CA LYS A 145 -15.05 -0.21 -1.34
C LYS A 145 -13.99 0.70 -0.72
N GLY A 146 -12.73 0.28 -0.69
CA GLY A 146 -11.65 1.04 -0.07
C GLY A 146 -11.52 0.88 1.45
N GLU A 147 -12.21 -0.08 2.04
CA GLU A 147 -12.14 -0.37 3.48
C GLU A 147 -10.95 -1.28 3.78
N PHE A 148 -10.26 -1.02 4.88
CA PHE A 148 -9.16 -1.86 5.34
C PHE A 148 -9.67 -2.97 6.26
N ILE A 149 -9.16 -4.18 6.06
CA ILE A 149 -9.42 -5.33 6.94
C ILE A 149 -8.11 -5.97 7.39
N PRO A 150 -8.08 -6.56 8.60
CA PRO A 150 -6.85 -7.15 9.14
C PRO A 150 -6.36 -8.33 8.29
N ASP A 151 -7.25 -9.24 7.92
CA ASP A 151 -7.04 -10.37 7.01
C ASP A 151 -8.41 -10.99 6.66
N ARG A 152 -8.44 -11.94 5.71
CA ARG A 152 -9.68 -12.59 5.23
C ARG A 152 -10.50 -13.25 6.34
N ASN A 153 -9.86 -13.78 7.38
CA ASN A 153 -10.50 -14.43 8.53
C ASN A 153 -10.44 -13.57 9.80
N ARG A 154 -10.19 -12.27 9.69
CA ARG A 154 -9.93 -11.35 10.81
C ARG A 154 -8.73 -11.74 11.66
N ILE A 155 -7.86 -12.58 11.15
CA ILE A 155 -6.59 -12.95 11.76
C ILE A 155 -5.55 -11.96 11.24
N GLY A 156 -5.00 -11.15 12.15
CA GLY A 156 -3.92 -10.24 11.79
C GLY A 156 -2.67 -11.02 11.44
N ARG A 157 -2.15 -10.80 10.25
CA ARG A 157 -0.83 -11.30 9.86
C ARG A 157 0.11 -10.12 9.67
N VAL A 158 1.31 -10.25 10.19
CA VAL A 158 2.35 -9.24 10.04
C VAL A 158 3.49 -9.85 9.25
N TRP A 159 3.80 -9.24 8.13
CA TRP A 159 4.83 -9.72 7.21
C TRP A 159 6.00 -8.77 7.17
N MET A 160 7.19 -9.32 7.18
CA MET A 160 8.44 -8.58 7.27
C MET A 160 8.63 -7.53 6.18
N ASP A 161 8.11 -7.76 4.98
CA ASP A 161 8.29 -6.87 3.83
C ASP A 161 7.25 -5.74 3.73
N HIS A 162 6.19 -5.78 4.51
CA HIS A 162 5.10 -4.84 4.38
C HIS A 162 5.50 -3.37 4.63
N GLY A 163 6.47 -3.13 5.49
CA GLY A 163 6.98 -1.78 5.75
C GLY A 163 7.95 -1.25 4.68
N ILE A 164 8.38 -2.08 3.73
CA ILE A 164 9.35 -1.70 2.69
C ILE A 164 8.67 -0.96 1.54
N TRP A 165 7.56 -1.48 1.06
CA TRP A 165 6.88 -1.01 -0.14
C TRP A 165 6.37 0.43 -0.06
N PRO A 166 5.85 0.92 1.10
CA PRO A 166 5.44 2.30 1.25
C PRO A 166 6.54 3.31 0.90
N TYR A 167 7.78 3.09 1.38
CA TYR A 167 8.90 3.98 1.06
C TYR A 167 9.24 3.93 -0.43
N LEU A 168 9.37 2.74 -1.03
CA LEU A 168 9.74 2.61 -2.44
C LEU A 168 8.77 3.33 -3.36
N THR A 169 7.46 3.17 -3.10
CA THR A 169 6.42 3.82 -3.88
C THR A 169 6.38 5.33 -3.65
N LEU A 170 6.45 5.76 -2.38
CA LEU A 170 6.41 7.19 -2.03
C LEU A 170 7.63 7.93 -2.57
N SER A 171 8.83 7.35 -2.44
CA SER A 171 10.06 7.98 -2.96
C SER A 171 10.00 8.12 -4.48
N SER A 172 9.53 7.09 -5.18
CA SER A 172 9.34 7.14 -6.64
C SER A 172 8.32 8.21 -7.05
N TYR A 173 7.21 8.35 -6.29
CA TYR A 173 6.24 9.42 -6.49
C TYR A 173 6.87 10.80 -6.30
N ILE A 174 7.60 11.01 -5.19
CA ILE A 174 8.25 12.29 -4.90
C ILE A 174 9.28 12.64 -5.97
N HIS A 175 10.12 11.69 -6.39
CA HIS A 175 11.11 11.93 -7.45
C HIS A 175 10.46 12.31 -8.78
N LYS A 176 9.34 11.69 -9.12
CA LYS A 176 8.63 11.98 -10.38
C LYS A 176 7.92 13.34 -10.37
N ASN A 177 7.37 13.75 -9.23
CA ASN A 177 6.46 14.89 -9.14
C ASN A 177 7.03 16.10 -8.41
N ASP A 178 8.22 15.98 -7.83
CA ASP A 178 8.83 16.98 -6.91
C ASP A 178 7.89 17.40 -5.76
N ASP A 179 6.96 16.52 -5.37
CA ASP A 179 5.96 16.79 -4.33
C ASP A 179 6.45 16.33 -2.96
N LEU A 180 7.46 17.01 -2.44
CA LEU A 180 8.00 16.73 -1.10
C LEU A 180 6.98 17.06 0.02
N LYS A 181 5.99 17.92 -0.25
CA LYS A 181 4.96 18.32 0.72
C LYS A 181 4.06 17.16 1.13
N ILE A 182 3.94 16.12 0.31
CA ILE A 182 3.19 14.91 0.64
C ILE A 182 3.64 14.30 1.97
N LEU A 183 4.91 14.45 2.34
CA LEU A 183 5.44 13.96 3.62
C LEU A 183 4.77 14.59 4.85
N LEU A 184 4.21 15.78 4.70
CA LEU A 184 3.58 16.53 5.79
C LEU A 184 2.05 16.41 5.80
N GLU A 185 1.44 15.73 4.83
CA GLU A 185 0.00 15.46 4.81
C GLU A 185 -0.39 14.60 6.01
N GLU A 186 -1.43 15.02 6.75
CA GLU A 186 -1.88 14.31 7.96
C GLU A 186 -2.99 13.32 7.65
N LEU A 187 -2.83 12.07 8.08
CA LEU A 187 -3.72 10.96 7.84
C LEU A 187 -4.04 10.20 9.13
N PRO A 188 -5.24 9.63 9.27
CA PRO A 188 -5.55 8.74 10.38
C PRO A 188 -4.79 7.41 10.24
N TYR A 189 -4.63 6.72 11.37
CA TYR A 189 -4.12 5.35 11.43
C TYR A 189 -5.25 4.34 11.47
N PHE A 190 -4.99 3.17 10.91
CA PHE A 190 -5.87 2.02 11.03
C PHE A 190 -5.82 1.45 12.46
N ARG A 191 -6.98 1.03 12.96
CA ARG A 191 -7.12 0.38 14.26
C ARG A 191 -8.18 -0.71 14.19
N ASP A 192 -7.83 -1.89 14.67
CA ASP A 192 -8.72 -3.03 14.86
C ASP A 192 -8.44 -3.69 16.23
N CYS A 193 -8.93 -4.89 16.47
CA CYS A 193 -8.67 -5.62 17.71
C CYS A 193 -7.20 -6.10 17.84
N GLN A 194 -6.38 -6.05 16.80
CA GLN A 194 -5.00 -6.51 16.86
C GLN A 194 -4.10 -5.48 17.55
N LEU A 195 -3.22 -5.97 18.42
CA LEU A 195 -2.24 -5.18 19.17
C LEU A 195 -0.85 -5.79 19.02
N LYS A 196 0.19 -4.97 19.25
CA LYS A 196 1.58 -5.41 19.31
C LYS A 196 1.98 -6.24 18.09
N ARG A 197 1.68 -5.75 16.89
CA ARG A 197 1.98 -6.48 15.66
C ARG A 197 1.31 -7.86 15.64
N ALA A 198 0.01 -7.87 15.90
CA ALA A 198 -0.84 -9.07 15.93
C ALA A 198 -0.47 -10.15 16.95
N LYS A 199 0.36 -9.83 17.96
CA LYS A 199 0.73 -10.75 19.04
C LYS A 199 -0.26 -10.76 20.22
N GLU A 200 -1.15 -9.79 20.26
CA GLU A 200 -2.15 -9.61 21.32
C GLU A 200 -3.48 -9.16 20.71
N ILE A 201 -4.59 -9.59 21.29
CA ILE A 201 -5.94 -9.22 20.87
C ILE A 201 -6.60 -8.35 21.95
N ASP A 202 -7.09 -7.21 21.58
CA ASP A 202 -7.95 -6.36 22.41
C ASP A 202 -9.37 -6.91 22.44
N THR A 203 -9.68 -7.68 23.45
CA THR A 203 -11.01 -8.32 23.64
C THR A 203 -12.12 -7.31 23.89
N ASN A 204 -11.78 -6.08 24.27
CA ASN A 204 -12.72 -4.99 24.55
C ASN A 204 -12.94 -4.06 23.33
N PHE A 205 -12.29 -4.35 22.21
CA PHE A 205 -12.42 -3.53 21.01
C PHE A 205 -13.84 -3.56 20.43
N LYS A 206 -14.50 -2.39 20.43
CA LYS A 206 -15.90 -2.24 19.98
C LYS A 206 -16.09 -1.21 18.86
N GLN A 207 -15.02 -0.61 18.34
CA GLN A 207 -15.11 0.41 17.31
C GLN A 207 -15.53 -0.17 15.96
N THR A 208 -16.32 0.60 15.24
CA THR A 208 -16.81 0.22 13.90
C THR A 208 -16.12 0.96 12.76
N ASP A 209 -15.48 2.11 13.08
CA ASP A 209 -14.85 2.99 12.08
C ASP A 209 -13.37 2.65 11.79
N SER A 210 -12.81 1.68 12.49
CA SER A 210 -11.41 1.24 12.35
C SER A 210 -10.35 2.36 12.39
N LEU A 211 -10.61 3.43 13.14
CA LEU A 211 -9.72 4.58 13.28
C LEU A 211 -9.04 4.61 14.66
N LEU A 212 -7.73 4.89 14.67
CA LEU A 212 -7.00 5.04 15.93
C LEU A 212 -7.47 6.29 16.70
N ARG A 213 -7.76 6.09 17.97
CA ARG A 213 -8.14 7.16 18.89
C ARG A 213 -7.13 7.35 20.00
N THR A 214 -6.99 8.59 20.45
CA THR A 214 -6.21 8.94 21.63
C THR A 214 -6.92 8.51 22.91
N LYS A 215 -6.23 8.55 24.04
CA LYS A 215 -6.84 8.36 25.37
C LYS A 215 -8.08 9.23 25.64
N SER A 216 -8.14 10.41 25.02
CA SER A 216 -9.30 11.30 25.13
C SER A 216 -10.42 11.01 24.13
N GLY A 217 -10.32 9.92 23.33
CA GLY A 217 -11.33 9.51 22.36
C GLY A 217 -11.26 10.25 21.01
N LYS A 218 -10.38 11.22 20.82
CA LYS A 218 -10.20 11.94 19.55
C LYS A 218 -9.49 11.08 18.53
N ILE A 219 -9.91 11.15 17.25
CA ILE A 219 -9.19 10.49 16.16
C ILE A 219 -7.79 11.10 16.05
N TYR A 220 -6.77 10.22 16.10
CA TYR A 220 -5.39 10.65 15.91
C TYR A 220 -5.04 10.68 14.42
N LYS A 221 -4.30 11.72 14.02
CA LYS A 221 -3.75 11.87 12.69
C LYS A 221 -2.25 12.16 12.80
N GLY A 222 -1.44 11.41 12.08
CA GLY A 222 -0.01 11.66 11.91
C GLY A 222 0.32 12.03 10.47
N SER A 223 1.49 12.60 10.26
CA SER A 223 1.97 12.89 8.90
C SER A 223 2.30 11.61 8.14
N VAL A 224 2.32 11.67 6.80
CA VAL A 224 2.83 10.58 5.95
C VAL A 224 4.25 10.18 6.37
N LEU A 225 5.09 11.16 6.70
CA LEU A 225 6.41 10.90 7.24
C LEU A 225 6.35 10.07 8.53
N GLU A 226 5.43 10.39 9.44
CA GLU A 226 5.26 9.62 10.69
C GLU A 226 4.85 8.18 10.42
N HIS A 227 3.89 7.94 9.52
CA HIS A 227 3.48 6.58 9.11
C HIS A 227 4.67 5.78 8.55
N LEU A 228 5.45 6.41 7.70
CA LEU A 228 6.64 5.81 7.09
C LEU A 228 7.72 5.48 8.13
N LEU A 229 8.00 6.42 9.04
CA LEU A 229 8.96 6.23 10.13
C LEU A 229 8.55 5.10 11.05
N ILE A 230 7.28 5.05 11.46
CA ILE A 230 6.77 3.98 12.33
C ILE A 230 7.01 2.61 11.68
N GLN A 231 6.63 2.40 10.42
CA GLN A 231 6.82 1.12 9.76
C GLN A 231 8.31 0.74 9.63
N THR A 232 9.17 1.70 9.31
CA THR A 232 10.59 1.44 9.05
C THR A 232 11.38 1.27 10.36
N VAL A 233 11.16 2.17 11.33
CA VAL A 233 11.92 2.16 12.60
C VAL A 233 11.49 1.03 13.51
N VAL A 234 10.19 0.72 13.58
CA VAL A 234 9.71 -0.44 14.33
C VAL A 234 10.37 -1.72 13.84
N GLN A 235 10.51 -1.86 12.53
CA GLN A 235 11.11 -3.06 11.95
C GLN A 235 12.63 -3.13 12.19
N PHE A 236 13.31 -2.00 12.28
CA PHE A 236 14.74 -1.95 12.69
C PHE A 236 14.96 -2.55 14.10
N PHE A 237 14.01 -2.42 15.00
CA PHE A 237 14.05 -3.01 16.34
C PHE A 237 13.47 -4.41 16.41
N ASN A 238 12.75 -4.87 15.39
CA ASN A 238 12.12 -6.19 15.34
C ASN A 238 13.07 -7.23 14.75
N VAL A 239 14.11 -7.56 15.52
CA VAL A 239 15.20 -8.43 15.08
C VAL A 239 15.27 -9.73 15.91
N GLY A 240 15.88 -10.76 15.33
CA GLY A 240 16.18 -12.02 16.00
C GLY A 240 17.57 -12.03 16.65
N LYS A 241 18.06 -13.23 16.97
CA LYS A 241 19.32 -13.44 17.72
C LYS A 241 20.57 -13.01 16.97
N HIS A 242 20.52 -13.01 15.64
CA HIS A 242 21.62 -12.57 14.76
C HIS A 242 21.52 -11.11 14.38
N ASN A 243 20.60 -10.37 15.03
CA ASN A 243 20.37 -8.95 14.79
C ASN A 243 19.85 -8.61 13.39
N ALA A 244 19.33 -9.59 12.66
CA ALA A 244 18.64 -9.43 11.41
C ALA A 244 17.11 -9.35 11.61
N VAL A 245 16.40 -8.75 10.67
CA VAL A 245 14.95 -8.57 10.71
C VAL A 245 14.23 -9.92 10.83
N LYS A 246 13.28 -10.02 11.76
CA LYS A 246 12.46 -11.23 11.93
C LYS A 246 11.55 -11.47 10.74
N LEU A 247 11.39 -12.74 10.34
CA LEU A 247 10.46 -13.17 9.28
C LEU A 247 9.00 -12.91 9.67
N GLU A 248 8.66 -13.03 10.93
CA GLU A 248 7.29 -13.00 11.44
C GLU A 248 6.41 -14.01 10.70
N ASN A 249 5.24 -13.65 10.21
CA ASN A 249 4.41 -14.52 9.38
C ASN A 249 4.90 -14.46 7.94
N ALA A 250 5.97 -15.19 7.63
CA ALA A 250 6.57 -15.20 6.30
C ALA A 250 5.53 -15.55 5.23
N ASP A 251 5.44 -14.70 4.22
CA ASP A 251 4.44 -14.76 3.17
C ASP A 251 4.98 -15.45 1.91
N TRP A 252 4.09 -16.03 1.11
CA TRP A 252 4.38 -16.68 -0.18
C TRP A 252 5.35 -17.87 -0.14
N ASN A 253 5.91 -18.21 1.00
CA ASN A 253 6.74 -19.38 1.15
C ASN A 253 6.30 -20.14 2.40
N ASP A 254 5.37 -21.05 2.23
CA ASP A 254 4.78 -21.86 3.31
C ASP A 254 5.86 -22.62 4.09
N GLY A 255 7.00 -22.93 3.49
CA GLY A 255 8.14 -23.53 4.18
C GLY A 255 8.78 -22.63 5.23
N LEU A 256 8.61 -21.30 5.14
CA LEU A 256 9.10 -20.34 6.14
C LEU A 256 8.14 -20.13 7.31
N ASP A 257 6.89 -20.54 7.22
CA ASP A 257 5.93 -20.48 8.33
C ASP A 257 6.43 -21.27 9.56
N MET A 258 7.23 -22.32 9.33
CA MET A 258 7.89 -23.08 10.39
C MET A 258 8.98 -22.30 11.14
N ALA A 259 9.44 -21.19 10.60
CA ALA A 259 10.51 -20.35 11.16
C ALA A 259 9.98 -19.08 11.83
N ALA A 260 8.67 -18.95 12.09
CA ALA A 260 8.02 -17.75 12.59
C ALA A 260 8.64 -17.18 13.88
N GLU A 261 9.11 -18.03 14.78
CA GLU A 261 9.68 -17.61 16.07
C GLU A 261 11.13 -17.13 15.95
N ASN A 262 11.96 -17.86 15.22
CA ASN A 262 13.42 -17.68 15.18
C ASN A 262 13.95 -17.32 13.80
N GLY A 263 13.11 -17.31 12.76
CA GLY A 263 13.53 -16.97 11.41
C GLY A 263 13.90 -15.49 11.28
N GLU A 264 14.97 -15.24 10.54
CA GLU A 264 15.51 -13.92 10.26
C GLU A 264 15.81 -13.78 8.76
N SER A 265 15.74 -12.57 8.25
CA SER A 265 16.01 -12.27 6.85
C SER A 265 17.13 -11.24 6.70
N VAL A 266 18.23 -11.67 6.12
CA VAL A 266 19.35 -10.80 5.75
C VAL A 266 18.92 -9.87 4.61
N ALA A 267 18.25 -10.38 3.59
CA ALA A 267 17.79 -9.58 2.43
C ALA A 267 16.90 -8.41 2.85
N PHE A 268 15.90 -8.66 3.70
CA PHE A 268 15.02 -7.60 4.18
C PHE A 268 15.70 -6.66 5.17
N SER A 269 16.72 -7.11 5.92
CA SER A 269 17.54 -6.21 6.74
C SER A 269 18.23 -5.16 5.88
N PHE A 270 18.83 -5.55 4.76
CA PHE A 270 19.43 -4.61 3.79
C PHE A 270 18.38 -3.69 3.15
N MET A 271 17.19 -4.20 2.84
CA MET A 271 16.12 -3.36 2.28
C MET A 271 15.64 -2.29 3.28
N TYR A 272 15.52 -2.63 4.56
CA TYR A 272 15.18 -1.63 5.58
C TYR A 272 16.32 -0.62 5.82
N ALA A 273 17.58 -1.05 5.78
CA ALA A 273 18.73 -0.15 5.82
C ALA A 273 18.71 0.84 4.64
N HIS A 274 18.41 0.34 3.43
CA HIS A 274 18.22 1.19 2.24
C HIS A 274 17.08 2.20 2.45
N ASN A 275 15.95 1.77 2.98
CA ASN A 275 14.81 2.66 3.25
C ASN A 275 15.18 3.74 4.27
N LEU A 276 15.88 3.39 5.36
CA LEU A 276 16.36 4.36 6.35
C LEU A 276 17.27 5.41 5.73
N ALA A 277 18.25 4.98 4.94
CA ALA A 277 19.16 5.90 4.22
C ALA A 277 18.40 6.79 3.24
N GLY A 278 17.42 6.23 2.53
CA GLY A 278 16.59 6.96 1.60
C GLY A 278 15.66 7.98 2.29
N ILE A 279 15.10 7.65 3.45
CA ILE A 279 14.33 8.60 4.27
C ILE A 279 15.24 9.74 4.73
N CYS A 280 16.50 9.49 5.11
CA CYS A 280 17.46 10.55 5.41
C CYS A 280 17.64 11.52 4.24
N ASN A 281 17.69 11.01 3.01
CA ASN A 281 17.81 11.88 1.83
C ASN A 281 16.54 12.71 1.58
N LEU A 282 15.36 12.16 1.81
CA LEU A 282 14.11 12.93 1.76
C LEU A 282 14.06 14.01 2.86
N LEU A 283 14.51 13.68 4.07
CA LEU A 283 14.58 14.62 5.19
C LEU A 283 15.59 15.74 4.95
N LYS A 284 16.75 15.48 4.32
CA LYS A 284 17.70 16.52 3.91
C LYS A 284 17.04 17.54 2.99
N LYS A 285 16.34 17.08 1.96
CA LYS A 285 15.57 17.96 1.06
C LYS A 285 14.44 18.71 1.77
N LEU A 286 13.76 18.05 2.71
CA LEU A 286 12.71 18.67 3.52
C LEU A 286 13.29 19.73 4.46
N GLY A 287 14.50 19.50 5.02
CA GLY A 287 15.22 20.38 5.90
C GLY A 287 15.59 21.73 5.27
N GLU A 288 15.69 21.79 3.94
CA GLU A 288 15.85 23.06 3.21
C GLU A 288 14.63 23.99 3.34
N LYS A 289 13.44 23.41 3.61
CA LYS A 289 12.16 24.14 3.67
C LYS A 289 11.60 24.28 5.08
N THR A 290 11.93 23.38 5.99
CA THR A 290 11.49 23.39 7.38
C THR A 290 12.55 22.78 8.30
N ARG A 291 12.75 23.39 9.47
CA ARG A 291 13.76 22.91 10.42
C ARG A 291 13.28 21.72 11.25
N THR A 292 11.99 21.59 11.44
CA THR A 292 11.42 20.62 12.39
C THR A 292 10.19 19.92 11.85
N VAL A 293 9.95 18.72 12.37
CA VAL A 293 8.73 17.94 12.15
C VAL A 293 8.05 17.63 13.46
N HIS A 294 6.75 17.35 13.41
CA HIS A 294 5.95 16.95 14.57
C HIS A 294 5.61 15.47 14.46
N LEU A 295 6.03 14.70 15.45
CA LEU A 295 5.80 13.26 15.49
C LEU A 295 5.12 12.85 16.81
N LEU A 296 4.42 11.73 16.79
CA LEU A 296 3.80 11.12 17.97
C LEU A 296 4.82 11.00 19.11
N LYS A 297 4.49 11.47 20.30
CA LYS A 297 5.38 11.47 21.47
C LYS A 297 5.92 10.09 21.80
N GLU A 298 5.10 9.07 21.72
CA GLU A 298 5.48 7.69 22.00
C GLU A 298 6.55 7.16 21.04
N LEU A 299 6.57 7.64 19.81
CA LEU A 299 7.60 7.25 18.82
C LEU A 299 9.02 7.65 19.25
N LYS A 300 9.14 8.65 20.11
CA LYS A 300 10.43 9.07 20.68
C LYS A 300 11.19 7.94 21.37
N ILE A 301 10.48 6.93 21.88
CA ILE A 301 11.08 5.74 22.49
C ILE A 301 12.02 5.03 21.52
N LEU A 302 11.70 5.04 20.22
CA LEU A 302 12.48 4.37 19.18
C LEU A 302 13.62 5.24 18.63
N PHE A 303 13.68 6.51 19.00
CA PHE A 303 14.80 7.37 18.68
C PHE A 303 15.78 7.41 19.86
N ASN A 304 17.06 7.46 19.54
CA ASN A 304 18.06 7.71 20.56
C ASN A 304 18.19 9.23 20.75
N GLY A 305 18.61 9.65 21.95
CA GLY A 305 19.00 11.04 22.12
C GLY A 305 20.17 11.37 21.18
N LEU A 306 20.11 12.56 20.61
CA LEU A 306 20.93 13.04 19.52
C LEU A 306 22.43 13.05 19.74
N ASP A 307 22.85 13.02 20.99
CA ASP A 307 24.22 13.23 21.41
C ASP A 307 24.96 11.95 21.78
N LYS A 308 24.34 10.78 21.59
CA LYS A 308 24.93 9.50 22.00
C LYS A 308 24.97 8.53 20.83
N GLN A 309 26.16 8.05 20.53
CA GLN A 309 26.34 6.90 19.67
C GLN A 309 25.64 5.71 20.31
N ALA A 310 24.59 5.20 19.66
CA ALA A 310 23.81 4.08 20.17
C ALA A 310 24.49 2.76 19.83
N ASP A 311 24.63 1.92 20.83
CA ASP A 311 25.04 0.53 20.61
C ASP A 311 23.81 -0.31 20.21
N TYR A 312 23.74 -0.70 18.95
CA TYR A 312 22.70 -1.57 18.41
C TYR A 312 23.14 -3.02 18.31
N SER A 313 24.34 -3.39 18.75
CA SER A 313 24.87 -4.74 18.62
C SER A 313 24.09 -5.76 19.48
N ASP A 314 23.53 -5.33 20.61
CA ASP A 314 22.72 -6.20 21.46
C ASP A 314 21.25 -6.24 21.00
N TYR A 315 20.88 -7.33 20.32
CA TYR A 315 19.52 -7.58 19.87
C TYR A 315 18.47 -7.56 20.99
N ARG A 316 18.85 -7.95 22.24
CA ARG A 316 17.92 -7.97 23.39
C ARG A 316 17.52 -6.55 23.79
N LYS A 317 18.47 -5.62 23.78
CA LYS A 317 18.18 -4.19 24.02
C LYS A 317 17.27 -3.61 22.94
N LYS A 318 17.48 -4.00 21.67
CA LYS A 318 16.58 -3.61 20.59
C LYS A 318 15.17 -4.15 20.83
N GLN A 319 15.03 -5.43 21.15
CA GLN A 319 13.73 -6.04 21.45
C GLN A 319 13.05 -5.43 22.68
N GLN A 320 13.81 -5.12 23.73
CA GLN A 320 13.28 -4.45 24.92
C GLN A 320 12.71 -3.08 24.58
N LYS A 321 13.43 -2.28 23.81
CA LYS A 321 13.00 -0.96 23.36
C LYS A 321 11.75 -1.04 22.48
N LEU A 322 11.71 -2.02 21.58
CA LEU A 322 10.52 -2.29 20.78
C LEU A 322 9.32 -2.63 21.66
N ASN A 323 9.48 -3.53 22.63
CA ASN A 323 8.40 -3.94 23.53
C ASN A 323 7.87 -2.75 24.34
N GLU A 324 8.75 -1.87 24.83
CA GLU A 324 8.35 -0.64 25.50
C GLU A 324 7.47 0.25 24.59
N TYR A 325 7.89 0.43 23.35
CA TYR A 325 7.09 1.18 22.38
C TYR A 325 5.74 0.51 22.11
N LEU A 326 5.73 -0.79 21.88
CA LEU A 326 4.50 -1.53 21.58
C LEU A 326 3.50 -1.49 22.75
N GLU A 327 3.97 -1.48 23.99
CA GLU A 327 3.08 -1.28 25.15
C GLU A 327 2.48 0.12 25.17
N LYS A 328 3.27 1.15 24.91
CA LYS A 328 2.76 2.53 24.87
C LYS A 328 1.84 2.77 23.68
N SER A 329 2.06 2.12 22.55
CA SER A 329 1.26 2.26 21.34
C SER A 329 -0.16 1.67 21.45
N LYS A 330 -0.42 0.80 22.43
CA LYS A 330 -1.79 0.30 22.68
C LYS A 330 -2.78 1.41 23.00
N ASN A 331 -2.31 2.46 23.67
CA ASN A 331 -3.16 3.55 24.12
C ASN A 331 -2.38 4.87 24.09
N ILE A 332 -2.31 5.49 22.93
CA ILE A 332 -1.51 6.68 22.66
C ILE A 332 -2.06 7.92 23.35
N SER A 333 -1.16 8.83 23.75
CA SER A 333 -1.53 10.14 24.30
C SER A 333 -2.17 11.05 23.24
N GLY A 334 -1.70 10.93 21.99
CA GLY A 334 -2.02 11.85 20.91
C GLY A 334 -1.22 13.15 20.97
N GLU A 335 -0.29 13.28 21.91
CA GLU A 335 0.63 14.40 21.96
C GLU A 335 1.67 14.28 20.83
N LYS A 336 1.93 15.41 20.17
CA LYS A 336 3.00 15.52 19.18
C LYS A 336 4.19 16.27 19.76
N VAL A 337 5.38 15.76 19.54
CA VAL A 337 6.62 16.41 19.91
C VAL A 337 7.31 16.96 18.69
N LYS A 338 7.92 18.11 18.85
CA LYS A 338 8.73 18.78 17.84
C LYS A 338 10.11 18.16 17.83
N ILE A 339 10.58 17.71 16.67
CA ILE A 339 11.89 17.08 16.47
C ILE A 339 12.65 17.87 15.40
N ASP A 340 13.90 18.20 15.67
CA ASP A 340 14.79 18.80 14.67
C ASP A 340 15.11 17.78 13.58
N ILE A 341 15.06 18.21 12.32
CA ILE A 341 15.28 17.31 11.17
C ILE A 341 16.71 16.77 11.15
N ASN A 342 17.71 17.55 11.51
CA ASN A 342 19.10 17.08 11.53
C ASN A 342 19.31 16.02 12.61
N GLU A 343 18.66 16.21 13.76
CA GLU A 343 18.62 15.23 14.83
C GLU A 343 18.03 13.92 14.34
N LEU A 344 16.87 13.98 13.69
CA LEU A 344 16.22 12.81 13.12
C LEU A 344 17.09 12.12 12.06
N ILE A 345 17.72 12.89 11.17
CA ILE A 345 18.66 12.36 10.16
C ILE A 345 19.81 11.61 10.84
N ASN A 346 20.43 12.19 11.87
CA ASN A 346 21.54 11.56 12.57
C ASN A 346 21.12 10.23 13.19
N ASP A 347 19.96 10.17 13.84
CA ASP A 347 19.42 8.94 14.43
C ASP A 347 19.16 7.86 13.38
N LEU A 348 18.48 8.21 12.28
CA LEU A 348 18.17 7.28 11.21
C LEU A 348 19.41 6.80 10.45
N GLN A 349 20.40 7.68 10.27
CA GLN A 349 21.67 7.33 9.60
C GLN A 349 22.47 6.32 10.43
N GLN A 350 22.51 6.46 11.76
CA GLN A 350 23.14 5.45 12.64
C GLN A 350 22.46 4.08 12.48
N LYS A 351 21.12 4.07 12.41
CA LYS A 351 20.35 2.83 12.18
C LYS A 351 20.62 2.23 10.80
N ALA A 352 20.73 3.06 9.77
CA ALA A 352 20.99 2.59 8.41
C ALA A 352 22.41 2.02 8.26
N ASN A 353 23.39 2.57 8.98
CA ASN A 353 24.78 2.14 8.91
C ASN A 353 25.04 0.85 9.72
N HIS A 354 24.21 0.57 10.71
CA HIS A 354 24.30 -0.64 11.53
C HIS A 354 23.84 -1.87 10.78
#